data_3322e08b4c5e61c2575afab0d6d1cdb1
#
_entry.id   3322e08b4c5e61c2575afab0d6d1cdb1
#
_cell.length_a   1.000
_cell.length_b   1.000
_cell.length_c   1.000
_cell.angle_alpha   90.00
_cell.angle_beta   90.00
_cell.angle_gamma   90.00
#
_symmetry.space_group_name_H-M   'P 1'
#
loop_
_entity.id
_entity.type
_entity.pdbx_description
1 polymer ?
#
loop_
_entity_poly.entity_id
_entity_poly.type
_entity_poly.pdbx_seq_one_letter_code
_entity_poly.pdbx_strand_id
1 'polypeptide(L)'
;MFARPRLHAVPQAPASGVKPAEPDTGFRPEDTFNSRTLREHAMTNSPEESGIRPLRWFMHVDMDAFFASIEQLDNPELRGKPLIVGQGRRGVVSTCSYEARRFGVHSAMPVGEAKRLCPHGVFVPGRHERYREVSRVVEGVLHDFSPLVEMASIDEAYLDATGLERLFGPVEEMGMALKRAVRGATGGLTCSVGIAPVKFLAKICSDLDKPDGLYLLRHEDMPRFLERLELSRIPGVGKKFLAALAALGIRSVPDVLARPEPFWERRFGKAGMALLRRAQGVDGREVVPYTPPKSESAETTFERDTRDRDFLKTWLLRHAERVGARMRRHGFAGRTVTLKIKYAGFRTVTRQMRLAARTSSTESLYEAGCALLDALSLEEPVRLIGLGISGFDDEKPIQLSLMDAMPGGESAAETERRRASLDGALDELRRRYGGAAVRRGRLFARDEAERARTESGVPDVPVRDRED
;
A
#
# COMPACT_ATOMS: atom_id res chain seq x y z
N MET A 1 -0.06 -25.86 66.16
CA MET A 1 -1.14 -25.35 67.06
C MET A 1 -1.33 -23.90 66.69
N PHE A 2 -2.34 -23.57 65.87
CA PHE A 2 -3.15 -22.35 65.84
C PHE A 2 -4.13 -22.41 64.65
N ALA A 3 -5.35 -22.18 64.93
CA ALA A 3 -6.56 -22.51 64.21
C ALA A 3 -6.86 -21.62 62.99
N ARG A 4 -7.50 -22.23 61.96
CA ARG A 4 -8.17 -21.51 60.86
C ARG A 4 -9.53 -20.95 61.34
N PRO A 5 -9.94 -19.75 61.00
CA PRO A 5 -11.33 -19.31 61.18
C PRO A 5 -12.18 -19.73 59.98
N ARG A 6 -13.43 -20.12 60.29
CA ARG A 6 -14.50 -20.57 59.42
C ARG A 6 -15.07 -19.40 58.59
N LEU A 7 -15.32 -19.64 57.30
CA LEU A 7 -16.13 -18.81 56.42
C LEU A 7 -17.61 -18.93 56.78
N HIS A 8 -18.28 -17.80 57.08
CA HIS A 8 -19.73 -17.70 57.19
C HIS A 8 -20.36 -17.59 55.80
N ALA A 9 -21.38 -18.36 55.54
CA ALA A 9 -22.23 -18.35 54.34
C ALA A 9 -23.10 -17.10 54.34
N VAL A 10 -23.16 -16.38 53.21
CA VAL A 10 -24.08 -15.28 52.93
C VAL A 10 -25.29 -15.85 52.16
N PRO A 11 -26.54 -15.47 52.52
CA PRO A 11 -27.73 -16.03 51.88
C PRO A 11 -27.96 -15.43 50.48
N GLN A 12 -28.42 -16.33 49.58
CA GLN A 12 -28.85 -15.96 48.21
C GLN A 12 -30.20 -15.23 48.27
N ALA A 13 -30.27 -14.08 47.60
CA ALA A 13 -31.51 -13.38 47.28
C ALA A 13 -32.12 -13.87 45.98
N PRO A 14 -33.46 -13.83 45.79
CA PRO A 14 -34.15 -14.46 44.67
C PRO A 14 -33.97 -13.68 43.37
N ALA A 15 -33.86 -14.39 42.27
CA ALA A 15 -33.78 -13.89 40.90
C ALA A 15 -35.08 -13.17 40.50
N SER A 16 -35.02 -11.86 40.35
CA SER A 16 -36.00 -11.08 39.60
C SER A 16 -35.52 -10.94 38.14
N GLY A 17 -36.27 -11.62 37.24
CA GLY A 17 -36.03 -11.53 35.80
C GLY A 17 -36.38 -10.15 35.23
N VAL A 18 -35.37 -9.36 35.01
CA VAL A 18 -35.45 -8.19 34.12
C VAL A 18 -34.46 -8.45 32.99
N LYS A 19 -34.98 -8.74 31.78
CA LYS A 19 -34.20 -8.77 30.56
C LYS A 19 -33.65 -7.36 30.34
N PRO A 20 -32.34 -7.21 30.02
CA PRO A 20 -31.81 -5.91 29.57
C PRO A 20 -32.46 -5.57 28.23
N ALA A 21 -32.94 -4.34 28.09
CA ALA A 21 -33.43 -3.80 26.82
C ALA A 21 -32.29 -3.82 25.80
N GLU A 22 -32.51 -4.46 24.65
CA GLU A 22 -31.66 -4.36 23.48
C GLU A 22 -31.64 -2.90 23.02
N PRO A 23 -30.48 -2.33 22.67
CA PRO A 23 -30.44 -1.02 22.01
C PRO A 23 -31.11 -1.18 20.64
N ASP A 24 -32.12 -0.34 20.39
CA ASP A 24 -32.80 -0.18 19.12
C ASP A 24 -31.81 0.30 18.06
N THR A 25 -31.10 -0.65 17.43
CA THR A 25 -30.33 -0.42 16.22
C THR A 25 -31.31 -0.52 15.07
N GLY A 26 -31.89 0.61 14.65
CA GLY A 26 -32.84 0.74 13.54
C GLY A 26 -32.27 0.29 12.17
N PHE A 27 -31.32 -0.60 12.14
CA PHE A 27 -30.74 -1.19 10.94
C PHE A 27 -31.06 -2.69 10.91
N ARG A 28 -32.03 -3.08 10.08
CA ARG A 28 -32.30 -4.50 9.79
C ARG A 28 -31.32 -4.98 8.73
N PRO A 29 -30.76 -6.21 8.86
CA PRO A 29 -29.88 -6.82 7.84
C PRO A 29 -30.52 -6.98 6.44
N GLU A 30 -31.81 -6.78 6.35
CA GLU A 30 -32.59 -6.90 5.12
C GLU A 30 -32.53 -5.62 4.23
N ASP A 31 -31.98 -4.51 4.74
CA ASP A 31 -31.81 -3.25 4.01
C ASP A 31 -30.48 -3.18 3.21
N THR A 32 -29.80 -4.31 3.02
CA THR A 32 -28.65 -4.38 2.10
C THR A 32 -29.13 -4.15 0.68
N PHE A 33 -28.95 -2.94 0.17
CA PHE A 33 -29.19 -2.59 -1.22
C PHE A 33 -28.39 -3.53 -2.13
N ASN A 34 -29.12 -4.28 -2.95
CA ASN A 34 -28.58 -5.26 -3.88
C ASN A 34 -27.68 -4.52 -4.91
N SER A 35 -26.41 -4.90 -5.00
CA SER A 35 -25.42 -4.37 -5.96
C SER A 35 -25.89 -4.41 -7.43
N ARG A 36 -26.92 -5.21 -7.73
CA ARG A 36 -27.59 -5.30 -9.02
C ARG A 36 -28.41 -4.06 -9.33
N THR A 37 -29.10 -3.50 -8.35
CA THR A 37 -29.91 -2.27 -8.47
C THR A 37 -29.05 -1.03 -8.72
N LEU A 38 -27.87 -0.97 -8.09
CA LEU A 38 -26.91 0.12 -8.32
C LEU A 38 -26.35 0.10 -9.75
N ARG A 39 -26.08 -1.09 -10.31
CA ARG A 39 -25.60 -1.24 -11.69
C ARG A 39 -26.67 -0.86 -12.73
N GLU A 40 -27.91 -1.23 -12.49
CA GLU A 40 -29.03 -0.92 -13.38
C GLU A 40 -29.33 0.59 -13.40
N HIS A 41 -29.26 1.29 -12.26
CA HIS A 41 -29.46 2.74 -12.20
C HIS A 41 -28.31 3.55 -12.82
N ALA A 42 -27.06 3.05 -12.74
CA ALA A 42 -25.91 3.71 -13.36
C ALA A 42 -25.92 3.59 -14.89
N MET A 43 -26.58 2.58 -15.46
CA MET A 43 -26.67 2.36 -16.92
C MET A 43 -27.81 3.09 -17.61
N THR A 44 -28.83 3.53 -16.87
CA THR A 44 -30.04 4.16 -17.46
C THR A 44 -30.01 5.68 -17.56
N ASN A 45 -29.03 6.34 -16.97
CA ASN A 45 -28.90 7.80 -17.02
C ASN A 45 -27.74 8.24 -17.94
N SER A 46 -27.97 8.27 -19.24
CA SER A 46 -27.12 9.02 -20.17
C SER A 46 -27.33 10.53 -19.95
N PRO A 47 -26.28 11.34 -19.73
CA PRO A 47 -26.37 12.75 -19.33
C PRO A 47 -26.75 13.70 -20.46
N GLU A 48 -27.20 13.23 -21.62
CA GLU A 48 -27.32 14.07 -22.83
C GLU A 48 -28.62 14.88 -22.95
N GLU A 49 -29.63 14.63 -22.10
CA GLU A 49 -30.95 15.24 -22.33
C GLU A 49 -31.27 16.54 -21.57
N SER A 50 -30.48 16.96 -20.56
CA SER A 50 -30.85 18.13 -19.74
C SER A 50 -29.94 19.35 -19.84
N GLY A 51 -28.84 19.33 -20.57
CA GLY A 51 -27.94 20.50 -20.73
C GLY A 51 -27.24 20.98 -19.45
N ILE A 52 -27.63 20.49 -18.27
CA ILE A 52 -27.05 20.82 -16.96
C ILE A 52 -26.18 19.65 -16.57
N ARG A 53 -24.84 19.81 -16.62
CA ARG A 53 -23.96 18.81 -16.08
C ARG A 53 -24.20 18.69 -14.57
N PRO A 54 -24.48 17.47 -14.06
CA PRO A 54 -24.65 17.29 -12.62
C PRO A 54 -23.38 17.76 -11.88
N LEU A 55 -23.58 18.35 -10.70
CA LEU A 55 -22.48 18.71 -9.82
C LEU A 55 -21.71 17.43 -9.47
N ARG A 56 -20.42 17.41 -9.76
CA ARG A 56 -19.57 16.25 -9.46
C ARG A 56 -19.19 16.21 -8.00
N TRP A 57 -19.25 15.01 -7.41
CA TRP A 57 -18.84 14.77 -6.05
C TRP A 57 -17.91 13.58 -5.97
N PHE A 58 -16.69 13.84 -5.46
CA PHE A 58 -15.74 12.80 -5.13
C PHE A 58 -15.64 12.67 -3.61
N MET A 59 -15.66 11.43 -3.11
CA MET A 59 -15.32 11.13 -1.73
C MET A 59 -13.93 10.51 -1.69
N HIS A 60 -13.12 10.92 -0.74
CA HIS A 60 -11.90 10.23 -0.34
C HIS A 60 -12.07 9.70 1.07
N VAL A 61 -11.94 8.40 1.22
CA VAL A 61 -12.02 7.69 2.50
C VAL A 61 -10.62 7.28 2.91
N ASP A 62 -10.24 7.57 4.14
CA ASP A 62 -8.92 7.27 4.70
C ASP A 62 -9.10 6.69 6.11
N MET A 63 -8.63 5.47 6.34
CA MET A 63 -8.78 4.78 7.61
C MET A 63 -7.85 5.39 8.67
N ASP A 64 -8.40 5.74 9.83
CA ASP A 64 -7.65 6.40 10.90
C ASP A 64 -6.62 5.50 11.54
N ALA A 65 -5.33 5.85 11.39
CA ALA A 65 -4.18 5.11 11.93
C ALA A 65 -4.29 3.59 11.69
N PHE A 66 -4.69 3.18 10.48
CA PHE A 66 -5.24 1.88 10.11
C PHE A 66 -4.59 0.67 10.80
N PHE A 67 -3.28 0.45 10.60
CA PHE A 67 -2.63 -0.72 11.19
C PHE A 67 -2.63 -0.67 12.72
N ALA A 68 -2.37 0.50 13.30
CA ALA A 68 -2.40 0.64 14.75
C ALA A 68 -3.80 0.44 15.33
N SER A 69 -4.83 0.92 14.64
CA SER A 69 -6.22 0.73 15.04
C SER A 69 -6.66 -0.73 14.99
N ILE A 70 -6.19 -1.52 14.00
CA ILE A 70 -6.41 -2.97 13.94
C ILE A 70 -5.71 -3.69 15.09
N GLU A 71 -4.46 -3.32 15.40
CA GLU A 71 -3.76 -3.91 16.56
C GLU A 71 -4.48 -3.62 17.88
N GLN A 72 -5.03 -2.41 18.06
CA GLN A 72 -5.83 -2.03 19.23
C GLN A 72 -7.22 -2.68 19.25
N LEU A 73 -7.78 -3.00 18.08
CA LEU A 73 -9.04 -3.72 17.94
C LEU A 73 -8.88 -5.18 18.36
N ASP A 74 -7.86 -5.85 17.80
CA ASP A 74 -7.58 -7.26 18.04
C ASP A 74 -6.99 -7.49 19.44
N ASN A 75 -6.31 -6.50 20.03
CA ASN A 75 -5.80 -6.55 21.42
C ASN A 75 -6.22 -5.29 22.20
N PRO A 76 -7.35 -5.33 22.93
CA PRO A 76 -7.87 -4.20 23.68
C PRO A 76 -6.90 -3.61 24.73
N GLU A 77 -5.93 -4.38 25.20
CA GLU A 77 -4.92 -3.90 26.16
C GLU A 77 -4.00 -2.82 25.55
N LEU A 78 -3.93 -2.72 24.24
CA LEU A 78 -3.16 -1.70 23.51
C LEU A 78 -3.90 -0.38 23.39
N ARG A 79 -5.18 -0.33 23.70
CA ARG A 79 -6.00 0.90 23.60
C ARG A 79 -5.50 1.99 24.55
N GLY A 80 -5.45 3.21 24.05
CA GLY A 80 -4.98 4.38 24.79
C GLY A 80 -3.48 4.42 25.04
N LYS A 81 -2.72 3.43 24.58
CA LYS A 81 -1.25 3.40 24.70
C LYS A 81 -0.61 3.98 23.43
N PRO A 82 0.57 4.60 23.54
CA PRO A 82 1.38 4.97 22.37
C PRO A 82 1.84 3.72 21.64
N LEU A 83 1.10 3.30 20.61
CA LEU A 83 1.34 2.10 19.83
C LEU A 83 2.07 2.45 18.53
N ILE A 84 3.10 1.70 18.20
CA ILE A 84 3.93 1.91 17.02
C ILE A 84 4.09 0.57 16.29
N VAL A 85 3.60 0.50 15.05
CA VAL A 85 3.74 -0.67 14.19
C VAL A 85 5.05 -0.52 13.41
N GLY A 86 6.04 -1.31 13.77
CA GLY A 86 7.36 -1.29 13.15
C GLY A 86 8.40 -1.97 14.03
N GLN A 87 9.33 -2.71 13.42
CA GLN A 87 10.38 -3.44 14.12
C GLN A 87 11.71 -3.40 13.37
N GLY A 88 12.75 -3.90 14.03
CA GLY A 88 14.09 -4.05 13.48
C GLY A 88 14.95 -2.78 13.58
N ARG A 89 16.26 -2.98 13.60
CA ARG A 89 17.25 -1.90 13.74
C ARG A 89 17.23 -0.91 12.57
N ARG A 90 16.91 -1.41 11.35
CA ARG A 90 16.82 -0.64 10.11
C ARG A 90 15.38 -0.48 9.62
N GLY A 91 14.41 -0.91 10.44
CA GLY A 91 13.00 -0.77 10.14
C GLY A 91 12.52 0.67 10.23
N VAL A 92 11.38 0.92 9.62
CA VAL A 92 10.64 2.17 9.70
C VAL A 92 9.29 1.94 10.38
N VAL A 93 8.73 2.98 10.95
CA VAL A 93 7.36 3.00 11.44
C VAL A 93 6.43 2.87 10.24
N SER A 94 5.63 1.81 10.19
CA SER A 94 4.59 1.64 9.17
C SER A 94 3.42 2.57 9.46
N THR A 95 2.93 2.55 10.71
CA THR A 95 1.96 3.51 11.25
C THR A 95 2.09 3.58 12.77
N CYS A 96 1.44 4.55 13.38
CA CYS A 96 1.37 4.68 14.83
C CYS A 96 0.03 5.27 15.28
N SER A 97 -0.36 4.95 16.52
CA SER A 97 -1.58 5.46 17.14
C SER A 97 -1.51 6.98 17.36
N TYR A 98 -2.66 7.61 17.55
CA TYR A 98 -2.73 9.04 17.81
C TYR A 98 -2.02 9.43 19.11
N GLU A 99 -1.99 8.52 20.10
CA GLU A 99 -1.21 8.69 21.33
C GLU A 99 0.28 8.79 21.05
N ALA A 100 0.81 7.95 20.15
CA ALA A 100 2.21 8.00 19.76
C ALA A 100 2.56 9.24 18.93
N ARG A 101 1.62 9.72 18.09
CA ARG A 101 1.80 10.96 17.31
C ARG A 101 2.02 12.19 18.17
N ARG A 102 1.48 12.23 19.39
CA ARG A 102 1.69 13.33 20.38
C ARG A 102 3.16 13.47 20.78
N PHE A 103 3.95 12.41 20.65
CA PHE A 103 5.40 12.41 20.89
C PHE A 103 6.22 12.71 19.63
N GLY A 104 5.57 13.10 18.52
CA GLY A 104 6.23 13.37 17.23
C GLY A 104 6.53 12.14 16.40
N VAL A 105 6.08 10.93 16.79
CA VAL A 105 6.23 9.72 16.00
C VAL A 105 5.29 9.76 14.79
N HIS A 106 5.80 9.40 13.61
CA HIS A 106 5.02 9.39 12.37
C HIS A 106 5.47 8.25 11.44
N SER A 107 4.63 7.92 10.44
CA SER A 107 4.94 6.93 9.40
C SER A 107 6.21 7.29 8.64
N ALA A 108 6.94 6.25 8.20
CA ALA A 108 8.25 6.32 7.55
C ALA A 108 9.42 6.80 8.45
N MET A 109 9.18 7.15 9.72
CA MET A 109 10.23 7.48 10.67
C MET A 109 11.08 6.21 10.98
N PRO A 110 12.42 6.30 11.10
CA PRO A 110 13.23 5.18 11.57
C PRO A 110 12.78 4.69 12.96
N VAL A 111 12.65 3.37 13.14
CA VAL A 111 12.24 2.79 14.45
C VAL A 111 13.14 3.22 15.59
N GLY A 112 14.46 3.34 15.33
CA GLY A 112 15.42 3.83 16.34
C GLY A 112 15.15 5.28 16.79
N GLU A 113 14.65 6.12 15.88
CA GLU A 113 14.25 7.50 16.19
C GLU A 113 12.94 7.53 16.96
N ALA A 114 11.95 6.74 16.51
CA ALA A 114 10.67 6.59 17.21
C ALA A 114 10.86 6.12 18.67
N LYS A 115 11.81 5.20 18.92
CA LYS A 115 12.18 4.75 20.29
C LYS A 115 12.78 5.87 21.15
N ARG A 116 13.51 6.80 20.53
CA ARG A 116 14.05 7.97 21.25
C ARG A 116 12.98 8.98 21.62
N LEU A 117 12.03 9.21 20.70
CA LEU A 117 10.94 10.16 20.92
C LEU A 117 9.85 9.61 21.87
N CYS A 118 9.60 8.30 21.82
CA CYS A 118 8.59 7.65 22.66
C CYS A 118 9.18 6.38 23.31
N PRO A 119 10.02 6.51 24.36
CA PRO A 119 10.70 5.36 24.99
C PRO A 119 9.73 4.37 25.64
N HIS A 120 8.58 4.83 26.09
CA HIS A 120 7.50 4.05 26.71
C HIS A 120 6.49 3.52 25.68
N GLY A 121 6.71 3.76 24.39
CA GLY A 121 5.85 3.29 23.32
C GLY A 121 5.88 1.75 23.17
N VAL A 122 4.74 1.19 22.85
CA VAL A 122 4.60 -0.24 22.56
C VAL A 122 4.90 -0.47 21.08
N PHE A 123 5.98 -1.23 20.80
CA PHE A 123 6.38 -1.55 19.43
C PHE A 123 5.94 -2.96 19.05
N VAL A 124 5.14 -3.07 18.00
CA VAL A 124 4.61 -4.36 17.50
C VAL A 124 5.04 -4.63 16.06
N PRO A 125 5.17 -5.91 15.65
CA PRO A 125 5.39 -6.26 14.26
C PRO A 125 4.14 -5.96 13.43
N GLY A 126 4.32 -5.69 12.12
CA GLY A 126 3.20 -5.55 11.21
C GLY A 126 2.60 -6.90 10.81
N ARG A 127 1.28 -7.05 10.91
CA ARG A 127 0.51 -8.24 10.50
C ARG A 127 -0.17 -7.99 9.15
N HIS A 128 0.63 -7.86 8.07
CA HIS A 128 0.14 -7.41 6.76
C HIS A 128 -1.00 -8.27 6.17
N GLU A 129 -1.10 -9.55 6.49
CA GLU A 129 -2.23 -10.40 6.04
C GLU A 129 -3.52 -9.97 6.72
N ARG A 130 -3.49 -9.76 8.04
CA ARG A 130 -4.62 -9.26 8.81
C ARG A 130 -5.10 -7.89 8.30
N TYR A 131 -4.16 -7.00 7.99
CA TYR A 131 -4.50 -5.68 7.44
C TYR A 131 -5.19 -5.78 6.08
N ARG A 132 -4.76 -6.71 5.20
CA ARG A 132 -5.44 -6.96 3.93
C ARG A 132 -6.84 -7.58 4.10
N GLU A 133 -7.05 -8.44 5.10
CA GLU A 133 -8.37 -8.98 5.41
C GLU A 133 -9.35 -7.86 5.78
N VAL A 134 -8.96 -6.98 6.70
CA VAL A 134 -9.78 -5.85 7.10
C VAL A 134 -10.00 -4.87 5.94
N SER A 135 -8.96 -4.61 5.15
CA SER A 135 -9.07 -3.77 3.95
C SER A 135 -10.13 -4.27 2.97
N ARG A 136 -10.22 -5.62 2.74
CA ARG A 136 -11.27 -6.20 1.89
C ARG A 136 -12.67 -6.02 2.45
N VAL A 137 -12.81 -6.06 3.78
CA VAL A 137 -14.10 -5.77 4.44
C VAL A 137 -14.49 -4.32 4.17
N VAL A 138 -13.56 -3.38 4.33
CA VAL A 138 -13.79 -1.96 4.01
C VAL A 138 -14.14 -1.78 2.54
N GLU A 139 -13.37 -2.37 1.61
CA GLU A 139 -13.63 -2.32 0.17
C GLU A 139 -15.05 -2.81 -0.17
N GLY A 140 -15.48 -3.92 0.44
CA GLY A 140 -16.86 -4.43 0.29
C GLY A 140 -17.91 -3.39 0.69
N VAL A 141 -17.74 -2.77 1.86
CA VAL A 141 -18.63 -1.69 2.33
C VAL A 141 -18.66 -0.51 1.35
N LEU A 142 -17.51 -0.09 0.84
CA LEU A 142 -17.46 1.04 -0.11
C LEU A 142 -18.24 0.76 -1.39
N HIS A 143 -18.23 -0.49 -1.86
CA HIS A 143 -19.00 -0.92 -3.03
C HIS A 143 -20.53 -0.94 -2.81
N ASP A 144 -21.00 -0.98 -1.57
CA ASP A 144 -22.41 -0.81 -1.25
C ASP A 144 -22.89 0.65 -1.43
N PHE A 145 -21.96 1.60 -1.43
CA PHE A 145 -22.26 3.04 -1.59
C PHE A 145 -22.05 3.56 -3.01
N SER A 146 -21.09 3.03 -3.75
CA SER A 146 -20.84 3.47 -5.14
C SER A 146 -20.33 2.32 -5.99
N PRO A 147 -20.79 2.19 -7.26
CA PRO A 147 -20.21 1.25 -8.21
C PRO A 147 -18.80 1.64 -8.66
N LEU A 148 -18.42 2.92 -8.49
CA LEU A 148 -17.12 3.46 -8.86
C LEU A 148 -16.28 3.68 -7.59
N VAL A 149 -15.53 2.65 -7.21
CA VAL A 149 -14.58 2.66 -6.09
C VAL A 149 -13.19 2.39 -6.62
N GLU A 150 -12.24 3.26 -6.31
CA GLU A 150 -10.81 3.11 -6.61
C GLU A 150 -10.02 2.99 -5.31
N MET A 151 -9.52 1.79 -5.02
CA MET A 151 -8.58 1.59 -3.91
C MET A 151 -7.23 2.23 -4.26
N ALA A 152 -6.91 3.35 -3.62
CA ALA A 152 -5.62 4.03 -3.82
C ALA A 152 -4.49 3.34 -3.03
N SER A 153 -4.82 2.75 -1.88
CA SER A 153 -3.93 1.94 -1.05
C SER A 153 -4.73 0.88 -0.29
N ILE A 154 -4.12 0.23 0.71
CA ILE A 154 -4.79 -0.71 1.60
C ILE A 154 -5.76 -0.03 2.60
N ASP A 155 -5.64 1.29 2.77
CA ASP A 155 -6.34 2.10 3.76
C ASP A 155 -6.99 3.36 3.18
N GLU A 156 -6.76 3.66 1.90
CA GLU A 156 -7.33 4.81 1.20
C GLU A 156 -8.12 4.39 -0.03
N ALA A 157 -9.27 5.02 -0.25
CA ALA A 157 -10.09 4.82 -1.44
C ALA A 157 -10.73 6.11 -1.92
N TYR A 158 -11.02 6.17 -3.22
CA TYR A 158 -11.89 7.19 -3.81
C TYR A 158 -13.21 6.56 -4.27
N LEU A 159 -14.29 7.31 -4.10
CA LEU A 159 -15.60 6.98 -4.64
C LEU A 159 -16.10 8.15 -5.50
N ASP A 160 -16.77 7.83 -6.59
CA ASP A 160 -17.60 8.83 -7.30
C ASP A 160 -19.01 8.77 -6.70
N ALA A 161 -19.42 9.86 -6.06
CA ALA A 161 -20.75 10.01 -5.45
C ALA A 161 -21.71 10.83 -6.31
N THR A 162 -21.30 11.18 -7.53
CA THR A 162 -22.09 12.00 -8.46
C THR A 162 -23.41 11.32 -8.81
N GLY A 163 -24.53 11.99 -8.60
CA GLY A 163 -25.87 11.49 -8.95
C GLY A 163 -26.45 10.45 -7.99
N LEU A 164 -25.77 10.16 -6.87
CA LEU A 164 -26.22 9.20 -5.86
C LEU A 164 -27.14 9.83 -4.79
N GLU A 165 -27.40 11.15 -4.88
CA GLU A 165 -28.22 11.89 -3.92
C GLU A 165 -29.68 11.39 -3.85
N ARG A 166 -30.16 10.76 -4.91
CA ARG A 166 -31.49 10.15 -4.94
C ARG A 166 -31.61 8.88 -4.10
N LEU A 167 -30.46 8.20 -3.86
CA LEU A 167 -30.42 6.95 -3.11
C LEU A 167 -30.08 7.19 -1.64
N PHE A 168 -29.15 8.12 -1.37
CA PHE A 168 -28.56 8.33 -0.06
C PHE A 168 -28.88 9.69 0.57
N GLY A 169 -29.67 10.55 -0.12
CA GLY A 169 -29.86 11.94 0.32
C GLY A 169 -28.65 12.82 0.01
N PRO A 170 -28.52 13.97 0.68
CA PRO A 170 -27.38 14.86 0.51
C PRO A 170 -26.04 14.13 0.66
N VAL A 171 -25.04 14.52 -0.14
CA VAL A 171 -23.73 13.86 -0.15
C VAL A 171 -23.05 13.78 1.22
N GLU A 172 -23.34 14.71 2.08
CA GLU A 172 -22.87 14.74 3.47
C GLU A 172 -23.49 13.60 4.30
N GLU A 173 -24.81 13.37 4.14
CA GLU A 173 -25.51 12.25 4.80
C GLU A 173 -25.00 10.89 4.31
N MET A 174 -24.74 10.77 3.01
CA MET A 174 -24.07 9.60 2.42
C MET A 174 -22.70 9.35 3.06
N GLY A 175 -21.88 10.39 3.23
CA GLY A 175 -20.58 10.30 3.90
C GLY A 175 -20.69 9.83 5.36
N MET A 176 -21.68 10.37 6.10
CA MET A 176 -21.96 9.94 7.47
C MET A 176 -22.46 8.49 7.54
N ALA A 177 -23.31 8.07 6.60
CA ALA A 177 -23.79 6.71 6.52
C ALA A 177 -22.65 5.73 6.21
N LEU A 178 -21.77 6.07 5.27
CA LEU A 178 -20.57 5.31 4.92
C LEU A 178 -19.66 5.11 6.14
N LYS A 179 -19.35 6.15 6.90
CA LYS A 179 -18.55 6.08 8.13
C LYS A 179 -19.16 5.11 9.14
N ARG A 180 -20.49 5.19 9.36
CA ARG A 180 -21.22 4.25 10.25
C ARG A 180 -21.12 2.81 9.75
N ALA A 181 -21.30 2.58 8.45
CA ALA A 181 -21.22 1.26 7.85
C ALA A 181 -19.82 0.65 7.98
N VAL A 182 -18.76 1.42 7.69
CA VAL A 182 -17.37 1.00 7.91
C VAL A 182 -17.13 0.63 9.36
N ARG A 183 -17.54 1.48 10.31
CA ARG A 183 -17.39 1.21 11.74
C ARG A 183 -18.12 -0.05 12.18
N GLY A 184 -19.35 -0.28 11.69
CA GLY A 184 -20.14 -1.48 11.99
C GLY A 184 -19.49 -2.75 11.44
N ALA A 185 -19.12 -2.75 10.15
CA ALA A 185 -18.55 -3.91 9.47
C ALA A 185 -17.16 -4.31 9.99
N THR A 186 -16.37 -3.35 10.48
CA THR A 186 -15.02 -3.60 11.00
C THR A 186 -14.97 -3.82 12.50
N GLY A 187 -16.11 -3.77 13.20
CA GLY A 187 -16.15 -3.91 14.66
C GLY A 187 -15.60 -2.71 15.44
N GLY A 188 -15.55 -1.51 14.83
CA GLY A 188 -15.23 -0.28 15.54
C GLY A 188 -14.14 0.60 14.95
N LEU A 189 -13.53 0.23 13.82
CA LEU A 189 -12.55 1.11 13.16
C LEU A 189 -13.23 2.37 12.62
N THR A 190 -12.53 3.49 12.69
CA THR A 190 -12.98 4.77 12.15
C THR A 190 -12.26 5.11 10.86
N CYS A 191 -12.91 5.93 10.04
CA CYS A 191 -12.32 6.54 8.87
C CYS A 191 -12.65 8.03 8.82
N SER A 192 -11.79 8.80 8.16
CA SER A 192 -12.03 10.20 7.86
C SER A 192 -12.40 10.34 6.40
N VAL A 193 -13.43 11.13 6.12
CA VAL A 193 -13.99 11.28 4.76
C VAL A 193 -13.88 12.74 4.33
N GLY A 194 -13.27 12.95 3.16
CA GLY A 194 -13.26 14.22 2.48
C GLY A 194 -14.16 14.18 1.25
N ILE A 195 -15.05 15.15 1.10
CA ILE A 195 -15.98 15.28 -0.01
C ILE A 195 -15.69 16.59 -0.74
N ALA A 196 -15.49 16.52 -2.06
CA ALA A 196 -15.15 17.71 -2.85
C ALA A 196 -15.52 17.55 -4.33
N PRO A 197 -15.60 18.68 -5.09
CA PRO A 197 -15.90 18.68 -6.51
C PRO A 197 -14.87 17.96 -7.38
N VAL A 198 -13.64 17.82 -6.91
CA VAL A 198 -12.51 17.21 -7.64
C VAL A 198 -11.72 16.29 -6.74
N LYS A 199 -11.16 15.25 -7.34
CA LYS A 199 -10.52 14.12 -6.68
C LYS A 199 -9.38 14.53 -5.74
N PHE A 200 -8.48 15.46 -6.14
CA PHE A 200 -7.37 15.85 -5.29
C PHE A 200 -7.81 16.66 -4.07
N LEU A 201 -8.91 17.45 -4.17
CA LEU A 201 -9.44 18.20 -3.04
C LEU A 201 -10.14 17.27 -2.05
N ALA A 202 -10.85 16.24 -2.52
CA ALA A 202 -11.43 15.24 -1.63
C ALA A 202 -10.35 14.59 -0.74
N LYS A 203 -9.16 14.28 -1.30
CA LYS A 203 -8.03 13.77 -0.50
C LYS A 203 -7.53 14.80 0.52
N ILE A 204 -7.41 16.05 0.16
CA ILE A 204 -6.99 17.10 1.10
C ILE A 204 -8.02 17.24 2.21
N CYS A 205 -9.31 17.25 1.86
CA CYS A 205 -10.41 17.37 2.80
C CYS A 205 -10.45 16.24 3.83
N SER A 206 -10.14 15.00 3.44
CA SER A 206 -10.11 13.86 4.39
C SER A 206 -9.07 14.00 5.50
N ASP A 207 -8.04 14.85 5.30
CA ASP A 207 -6.99 15.10 6.30
C ASP A 207 -7.28 16.26 7.24
N LEU A 208 -8.30 17.11 6.94
CA LEU A 208 -8.52 18.35 7.68
C LEU A 208 -9.15 18.15 9.07
N ASP A 209 -9.97 17.12 9.21
CA ASP A 209 -10.75 16.87 10.41
C ASP A 209 -10.46 15.49 11.04
N LYS A 210 -9.25 14.95 10.81
CA LYS A 210 -8.82 13.68 11.42
C LYS A 210 -8.61 13.79 12.93
N PRO A 211 -8.95 12.74 13.71
CA PRO A 211 -9.56 11.46 13.35
C PRO A 211 -11.10 11.48 13.32
N ASP A 212 -11.69 10.47 12.69
CA ASP A 212 -13.13 10.23 12.58
C ASP A 212 -13.90 11.45 12.05
N GLY A 213 -13.24 12.22 11.17
CA GLY A 213 -13.78 13.45 10.62
C GLY A 213 -14.61 13.24 9.35
N LEU A 214 -15.37 14.29 9.00
CA LEU A 214 -16.02 14.44 7.72
C LEU A 214 -15.94 15.90 7.29
N TYR A 215 -15.28 16.14 6.16
CA TYR A 215 -15.15 17.50 5.63
C TYR A 215 -15.76 17.59 4.22
N LEU A 216 -16.77 18.45 4.09
CA LEU A 216 -17.42 18.75 2.82
C LEU A 216 -16.93 20.11 2.29
N LEU A 217 -16.27 20.11 1.14
CA LEU A 217 -15.94 21.31 0.38
C LEU A 217 -16.94 21.50 -0.74
N ARG A 218 -17.78 22.54 -0.65
CA ARG A 218 -18.78 22.86 -1.67
C ARG A 218 -18.16 23.53 -2.89
N HIS A 219 -18.85 23.47 -4.04
CA HIS A 219 -18.36 24.08 -5.29
C HIS A 219 -18.12 25.58 -5.14
N GLU A 220 -19.02 26.27 -4.48
CA GLU A 220 -18.96 27.71 -4.23
C GLU A 220 -17.78 28.13 -3.33
N ASP A 221 -17.37 27.26 -2.40
CA ASP A 221 -16.28 27.52 -1.46
C ASP A 221 -14.89 27.20 -2.03
N MET A 222 -14.83 26.46 -3.14
CA MET A 222 -13.58 25.96 -3.71
C MET A 222 -12.56 27.08 -4.03
N PRO A 223 -12.92 28.20 -4.66
CA PRO A 223 -11.96 29.27 -4.96
C PRO A 223 -11.32 29.84 -3.68
N ARG A 224 -12.13 30.12 -2.66
CA ARG A 224 -11.65 30.65 -1.38
C ARG A 224 -10.80 29.62 -0.61
N PHE A 225 -11.15 28.36 -0.70
CA PHE A 225 -10.35 27.25 -0.12
C PHE A 225 -8.98 27.16 -0.77
N LEU A 226 -8.91 27.17 -2.10
CA LEU A 226 -7.67 27.10 -2.86
C LEU A 226 -6.75 28.29 -2.58
N GLU A 227 -7.28 29.50 -2.51
CA GLU A 227 -6.52 30.71 -2.21
C GLU A 227 -5.71 30.60 -0.89
N ARG A 228 -6.27 29.90 0.11
CA ARG A 228 -5.67 29.71 1.43
C ARG A 228 -4.89 28.40 1.58
N LEU A 229 -4.94 27.55 0.55
CA LEU A 229 -4.32 26.23 0.60
C LEU A 229 -2.80 26.33 0.58
N GLU A 230 -2.14 25.71 1.54
CA GLU A 230 -0.70 25.56 1.53
C GLU A 230 -0.23 24.68 0.37
N LEU A 231 0.79 25.13 -0.37
CA LEU A 231 1.34 24.36 -1.50
C LEU A 231 1.83 22.96 -1.09
N SER A 232 2.30 22.80 0.15
CA SER A 232 2.75 21.53 0.71
C SER A 232 1.66 20.47 0.77
N ARG A 233 0.39 20.85 0.84
CA ARG A 233 -0.77 19.96 0.87
C ARG A 233 -1.21 19.49 -0.50
N ILE A 234 -0.78 20.18 -1.57
CA ILE A 234 -1.14 19.80 -2.93
C ILE A 234 -0.41 18.50 -3.31
N PRO A 235 -1.12 17.41 -3.66
CA PRO A 235 -0.49 16.16 -4.09
C PRO A 235 0.55 16.39 -5.19
N GLY A 236 1.73 15.79 -5.05
CA GLY A 236 2.86 15.99 -5.98
C GLY A 236 3.79 17.15 -5.65
N VAL A 237 3.45 18.01 -4.68
CA VAL A 237 4.35 19.07 -4.18
C VAL A 237 5.11 18.53 -2.96
N GLY A 238 6.17 17.77 -3.24
CA GLY A 238 7.07 17.28 -2.19
C GLY A 238 8.14 18.30 -1.77
N LYS A 239 8.91 17.99 -0.71
CA LYS A 239 9.92 18.88 -0.12
C LYS A 239 10.87 19.52 -1.13
N LYS A 240 11.38 18.74 -2.14
CA LYS A 240 12.30 19.26 -3.17
C LYS A 240 11.61 20.25 -4.11
N PHE A 241 10.37 19.96 -4.50
CA PHE A 241 9.61 20.86 -5.38
C PHE A 241 9.23 22.14 -4.64
N LEU A 242 8.79 22.04 -3.39
CA LEU A 242 8.48 23.17 -2.53
C LEU A 242 9.71 24.11 -2.36
N ALA A 243 10.90 23.54 -2.13
CA ALA A 243 12.14 24.32 -2.05
C ALA A 243 12.46 25.04 -3.37
N ALA A 244 12.25 24.37 -4.53
CA ALA A 244 12.46 24.97 -5.84
C ALA A 244 11.46 26.11 -6.13
N LEU A 245 10.21 25.98 -5.69
CA LEU A 245 9.19 27.04 -5.76
C LEU A 245 9.57 28.24 -4.89
N ALA A 246 9.95 27.98 -3.64
CA ALA A 246 10.37 29.01 -2.69
C ALA A 246 11.57 29.84 -3.19
N ALA A 247 12.54 29.19 -3.86
CA ALA A 247 13.69 29.87 -4.48
C ALA A 247 13.28 30.84 -5.59
N LEU A 248 12.08 30.70 -6.15
CA LEU A 248 11.51 31.59 -7.18
C LEU A 248 10.49 32.60 -6.60
N GLY A 249 10.38 32.65 -5.26
CA GLY A 249 9.42 33.51 -4.57
C GLY A 249 7.97 33.00 -4.64
N ILE A 250 7.74 31.75 -5.05
CA ILE A 250 6.41 31.15 -5.16
C ILE A 250 6.11 30.40 -3.86
N ARG A 251 5.17 30.91 -3.05
CA ARG A 251 4.89 30.41 -1.71
C ARG A 251 3.41 30.08 -1.47
N SER A 252 2.53 30.58 -2.34
CA SER A 252 1.08 30.46 -2.23
C SER A 252 0.43 30.08 -3.55
N VAL A 253 -0.84 29.67 -3.51
CA VAL A 253 -1.63 29.41 -4.72
C VAL A 253 -1.78 30.67 -5.58
N PRO A 254 -2.05 31.86 -5.05
CA PRO A 254 -2.00 33.10 -5.83
C PRO A 254 -0.67 33.33 -6.58
N ASP A 255 0.47 33.04 -5.96
CA ASP A 255 1.77 33.16 -6.66
C ASP A 255 1.90 32.19 -7.82
N VAL A 256 1.30 31.00 -7.68
CA VAL A 256 1.25 30.01 -8.78
C VAL A 256 0.42 30.56 -9.94
N LEU A 257 -0.75 31.10 -9.67
CA LEU A 257 -1.66 31.64 -10.67
C LEU A 257 -1.16 32.92 -11.34
N ALA A 258 -0.30 33.69 -10.66
CA ALA A 258 0.33 34.89 -11.21
C ALA A 258 1.36 34.61 -12.33
N ARG A 259 1.77 33.36 -12.53
CA ARG A 259 2.73 32.97 -13.56
C ARG A 259 2.01 32.33 -14.76
N PRO A 260 2.41 32.70 -16.00
CA PRO A 260 1.78 32.17 -17.21
C PRO A 260 2.14 30.69 -17.44
N GLU A 261 1.28 29.97 -18.14
CA GLU A 261 1.44 28.55 -18.45
C GLU A 261 2.81 28.18 -19.06
N PRO A 262 3.38 28.95 -20.03
CA PRO A 262 4.71 28.66 -20.58
C PRO A 262 5.86 28.72 -19.56
N PHE A 263 5.71 29.46 -18.46
CA PHE A 263 6.68 29.46 -17.37
C PHE A 263 6.71 28.07 -16.68
N TRP A 264 5.54 27.51 -16.38
CA TRP A 264 5.40 26.23 -15.70
C TRP A 264 5.92 25.08 -16.56
N GLU A 265 5.53 25.07 -17.84
CA GLU A 265 5.97 24.05 -18.80
C GLU A 265 7.49 24.03 -18.96
N ARG A 266 8.11 25.18 -19.24
CA ARG A 266 9.57 25.28 -19.47
C ARG A 266 10.38 24.99 -18.21
N ARG A 267 9.92 25.41 -17.03
CA ARG A 267 10.70 25.32 -15.79
C ARG A 267 10.53 24.00 -15.06
N PHE A 268 9.33 23.43 -15.08
CA PHE A 268 8.98 22.27 -14.28
C PHE A 268 8.28 21.15 -15.08
N GLY A 269 8.08 21.34 -16.37
CA GLY A 269 7.46 20.35 -17.25
C GLY A 269 6.09 19.87 -16.75
N LYS A 270 5.85 18.58 -16.84
CA LYS A 270 4.58 17.95 -16.40
C LYS A 270 4.21 18.24 -14.94
N ALA A 271 5.20 18.33 -14.04
CA ALA A 271 4.95 18.62 -12.63
C ALA A 271 4.46 20.05 -12.41
N GLY A 272 5.05 21.03 -13.12
CA GLY A 272 4.59 22.42 -13.10
C GLY A 272 3.19 22.61 -13.65
N MET A 273 2.90 21.97 -14.77
CA MET A 273 1.57 21.99 -15.39
C MET A 273 0.51 21.34 -14.48
N ALA A 274 0.86 20.25 -13.81
CA ALA A 274 -0.03 19.62 -12.85
C ALA A 274 -0.31 20.52 -11.62
N LEU A 275 0.70 21.26 -11.14
CA LEU A 275 0.52 22.23 -10.07
C LEU A 275 -0.38 23.39 -10.50
N LEU A 276 -0.13 23.97 -11.66
CA LEU A 276 -0.95 25.06 -12.20
C LEU A 276 -2.43 24.68 -12.31
N ARG A 277 -2.73 23.51 -12.91
CA ARG A 277 -4.12 23.01 -13.01
C ARG A 277 -4.76 22.82 -11.65
N ARG A 278 -4.03 22.26 -10.67
CA ARG A 278 -4.56 22.10 -9.30
C ARG A 278 -4.76 23.43 -8.61
N ALA A 279 -3.89 24.40 -8.81
CA ALA A 279 -4.07 25.77 -8.32
C ALA A 279 -5.34 26.42 -8.89
N GLN A 280 -5.71 26.10 -10.14
CA GLN A 280 -6.95 26.50 -10.80
C GLN A 280 -8.18 25.70 -10.33
N GLY A 281 -8.02 24.70 -9.47
CA GLY A 281 -9.11 23.81 -9.07
C GLY A 281 -9.45 22.75 -10.12
N VAL A 282 -8.59 22.51 -11.11
CA VAL A 282 -8.84 21.60 -12.21
C VAL A 282 -8.16 20.25 -11.96
N ASP A 283 -8.96 19.18 -11.93
CA ASP A 283 -8.49 17.80 -11.90
C ASP A 283 -9.40 16.96 -12.81
N GLY A 284 -8.89 16.59 -13.97
CA GLY A 284 -9.63 15.78 -14.94
C GLY A 284 -9.61 14.27 -14.64
N ARG A 285 -9.02 13.84 -13.51
CA ARG A 285 -8.98 12.42 -13.16
C ARG A 285 -10.34 11.97 -12.67
N GLU A 286 -10.73 10.78 -13.10
CA GLU A 286 -11.93 10.09 -12.69
C GLU A 286 -11.59 8.98 -11.67
N VAL A 287 -12.61 8.42 -11.02
CA VAL A 287 -12.48 7.22 -10.21
C VAL A 287 -12.38 6.03 -11.16
N VAL A 288 -11.25 5.37 -11.15
CA VAL A 288 -10.96 4.21 -12.01
C VAL A 288 -10.85 2.97 -11.12
N PRO A 289 -11.87 2.11 -11.10
CA PRO A 289 -11.94 0.98 -10.16
C PRO A 289 -10.75 0.03 -10.23
N TYR A 290 -10.19 -0.14 -11.41
CA TYR A 290 -9.04 -1.02 -11.59
C TYR A 290 -8.04 -0.44 -12.60
N THR A 291 -6.81 -0.34 -12.18
CA THR A 291 -5.67 -0.02 -13.07
C THR A 291 -4.66 -1.16 -13.00
N PRO A 292 -4.37 -1.84 -14.11
CA PRO A 292 -3.39 -2.93 -14.10
C PRO A 292 -2.01 -2.42 -13.66
N PRO A 293 -1.27 -3.20 -12.86
CA PRO A 293 0.08 -2.84 -12.44
C PRO A 293 1.01 -2.77 -13.65
N LYS A 294 1.93 -1.80 -13.63
CA LYS A 294 2.95 -1.64 -14.70
C LYS A 294 4.23 -2.41 -14.41
N SER A 295 4.44 -2.81 -13.17
CA SER A 295 5.61 -3.55 -12.71
C SER A 295 5.31 -4.32 -11.43
N GLU A 296 6.05 -5.40 -11.19
CA GLU A 296 6.05 -6.15 -9.94
C GLU A 296 7.48 -6.23 -9.40
N SER A 297 7.67 -6.05 -8.09
CA SER A 297 9.02 -6.08 -7.51
C SER A 297 9.02 -6.54 -6.05
N ALA A 298 10.19 -7.01 -5.61
CA ALA A 298 10.47 -7.29 -4.21
C ALA A 298 11.87 -6.79 -3.87
N GLU A 299 12.02 -6.21 -2.68
CA GLU A 299 13.31 -5.75 -2.18
C GLU A 299 13.47 -6.03 -0.68
N THR A 300 14.71 -6.14 -0.22
CA THR A 300 15.04 -6.35 1.19
C THR A 300 16.22 -5.48 1.60
N THR A 301 16.07 -4.77 2.72
CA THR A 301 17.16 -4.11 3.42
C THR A 301 17.78 -5.09 4.42
N PHE A 302 19.07 -5.31 4.34
CA PHE A 302 19.78 -6.24 5.21
C PHE A 302 20.02 -5.65 6.59
N GLU A 303 20.12 -6.49 7.60
CA GLU A 303 20.52 -6.09 8.95
C GLU A 303 21.97 -5.57 8.99
N ARG A 304 22.85 -6.18 8.20
CA ARG A 304 24.26 -5.80 8.00
C ARG A 304 24.53 -5.64 6.51
N ASP A 305 25.38 -4.67 6.17
CA ASP A 305 25.80 -4.46 4.80
C ASP A 305 26.78 -5.55 4.38
N THR A 306 26.76 -5.98 3.12
CA THR A 306 27.55 -7.12 2.64
C THR A 306 28.09 -6.91 1.23
N ARG A 307 29.24 -7.54 0.93
CA ARG A 307 29.79 -7.71 -0.42
C ARG A 307 29.69 -9.15 -0.93
N ASP A 308 29.19 -10.07 -0.07
CA ASP A 308 29.04 -11.50 -0.39
C ASP A 308 28.05 -11.69 -1.55
N ARG A 309 28.57 -12.00 -2.74
CA ARG A 309 27.76 -12.22 -3.95
C ARG A 309 26.83 -13.42 -3.83
N ASP A 310 27.26 -14.48 -3.15
CA ASP A 310 26.43 -15.69 -2.98
C ASP A 310 25.26 -15.41 -2.05
N PHE A 311 25.47 -14.59 -1.03
CA PHE A 311 24.39 -14.06 -0.20
C PHE A 311 23.42 -13.21 -1.02
N LEU A 312 23.91 -12.30 -1.85
CA LEU A 312 23.09 -11.47 -2.71
C LEU A 312 22.31 -12.31 -3.74
N LYS A 313 22.94 -13.31 -4.37
CA LYS A 313 22.27 -14.24 -5.30
C LYS A 313 21.19 -15.07 -4.61
N THR A 314 21.39 -15.46 -3.35
CA THR A 314 20.35 -16.14 -2.56
C THR A 314 19.12 -15.25 -2.37
N TRP A 315 19.33 -13.98 -2.09
CA TRP A 315 18.23 -13.01 -1.97
C TRP A 315 17.55 -12.72 -3.31
N LEU A 316 18.30 -12.68 -4.41
CA LEU A 316 17.72 -12.60 -5.76
C LEU A 316 16.79 -13.77 -6.05
N LEU A 317 17.17 -15.00 -5.64
CA LEU A 317 16.30 -16.17 -5.81
C LEU A 317 15.01 -16.04 -4.97
N ARG A 318 15.11 -15.61 -3.71
CA ARG A 318 13.94 -15.32 -2.86
C ARG A 318 13.01 -14.27 -3.49
N HIS A 319 13.60 -13.23 -4.07
CA HIS A 319 12.82 -12.18 -4.77
C HIS A 319 12.21 -12.70 -6.07
N ALA A 320 12.94 -13.48 -6.84
CA ALA A 320 12.43 -14.10 -8.07
C ALA A 320 11.22 -15.02 -7.78
N GLU A 321 11.29 -15.87 -6.73
CA GLU A 321 10.15 -16.70 -6.30
C GLU A 321 8.94 -15.84 -5.92
N ARG A 322 9.16 -14.78 -5.13
CA ARG A 322 8.08 -13.89 -4.67
C ARG A 322 7.43 -13.12 -5.82
N VAL A 323 8.25 -12.53 -6.70
CA VAL A 323 7.79 -11.76 -7.86
C VAL A 323 7.09 -12.69 -8.86
N GLY A 324 7.72 -13.83 -9.24
CA GLY A 324 7.14 -14.79 -10.17
C GLY A 324 5.80 -15.34 -9.69
N ALA A 325 5.70 -15.76 -8.43
CA ALA A 325 4.46 -16.26 -7.86
C ALA A 325 3.34 -15.22 -7.86
N ARG A 326 3.63 -13.93 -7.58
CA ARG A 326 2.64 -12.86 -7.67
C ARG A 326 2.18 -12.61 -9.10
N MET A 327 3.12 -12.59 -10.05
CA MET A 327 2.80 -12.43 -11.46
C MET A 327 1.90 -13.55 -11.97
N ARG A 328 2.24 -14.82 -11.70
CA ARG A 328 1.44 -15.98 -12.12
C ARG A 328 0.04 -15.97 -11.50
N ARG A 329 -0.08 -15.58 -10.22
CA ARG A 329 -1.39 -15.45 -9.54
C ARG A 329 -2.33 -14.47 -10.23
N HIS A 330 -1.78 -13.41 -10.81
CA HIS A 330 -2.54 -12.37 -11.49
C HIS A 330 -2.54 -12.49 -13.03
N GLY A 331 -1.94 -13.53 -13.58
CA GLY A 331 -1.87 -13.75 -15.02
C GLY A 331 -0.95 -12.80 -15.78
N PHE A 332 0.00 -12.12 -15.09
CA PHE A 332 0.93 -11.19 -15.72
C PHE A 332 2.22 -11.90 -16.20
N ALA A 333 2.76 -11.38 -17.29
CA ALA A 333 4.11 -11.70 -17.76
C ALA A 333 4.79 -10.41 -18.20
N GLY A 334 6.07 -10.26 -17.90
CA GLY A 334 6.84 -9.05 -18.21
C GLY A 334 8.11 -9.36 -19.00
N ARG A 335 8.76 -8.31 -19.49
CA ARG A 335 9.94 -8.47 -20.38
C ARG A 335 11.18 -7.73 -19.89
N THR A 336 11.05 -6.74 -19.00
CA THR A 336 12.19 -5.95 -18.54
C THR A 336 12.47 -6.24 -17.07
N VAL A 337 13.55 -6.99 -16.82
CA VAL A 337 14.02 -7.28 -15.45
C VAL A 337 14.88 -6.12 -14.96
N THR A 338 14.66 -5.70 -13.72
CA THR A 338 15.37 -4.62 -13.06
C THR A 338 16.02 -5.11 -11.77
N LEU A 339 17.33 -4.96 -11.67
CA LEU A 339 18.09 -5.10 -10.43
C LEU A 339 18.22 -3.73 -9.78
N LYS A 340 17.91 -3.64 -8.48
CA LYS A 340 18.13 -2.46 -7.65
C LYS A 340 19.12 -2.80 -6.55
N ILE A 341 20.16 -2.00 -6.43
CA ILE A 341 21.15 -2.08 -5.35
C ILE A 341 21.21 -0.74 -4.64
N LYS A 342 21.18 -0.76 -3.32
CA LYS A 342 21.47 0.40 -2.49
C LYS A 342 22.67 0.08 -1.61
N TYR A 343 23.70 0.90 -1.71
CA TYR A 343 24.94 0.76 -0.95
C TYR A 343 24.82 1.33 0.47
N ALA A 344 25.80 1.03 1.31
CA ALA A 344 25.90 1.51 2.69
C ALA A 344 25.80 3.04 2.78
N GLY A 345 26.44 3.76 1.85
CA GLY A 345 26.36 5.21 1.71
C GLY A 345 25.05 5.75 1.13
N PHE A 346 24.00 4.93 1.07
CA PHE A 346 22.66 5.25 0.52
C PHE A 346 22.63 5.59 -0.98
N ARG A 347 23.74 5.47 -1.70
CA ARG A 347 23.77 5.54 -3.16
C ARG A 347 22.96 4.38 -3.73
N THR A 348 22.02 4.68 -4.62
CA THR A 348 21.16 3.67 -5.27
C THR A 348 21.56 3.54 -6.73
N VAL A 349 21.74 2.30 -7.18
CA VAL A 349 22.01 1.94 -8.58
C VAL A 349 20.93 0.97 -9.06
N THR A 350 20.44 1.23 -10.27
CA THR A 350 19.53 0.31 -10.98
C THR A 350 20.16 -0.15 -12.27
N ARG A 351 19.96 -1.41 -12.64
CA ARG A 351 20.35 -1.98 -13.94
C ARG A 351 19.17 -2.76 -14.49
N GLN A 352 19.03 -2.72 -15.79
CA GLN A 352 17.91 -3.37 -16.47
C GLN A 352 18.41 -4.27 -17.60
N MET A 353 17.69 -5.37 -17.82
CA MET A 353 17.86 -6.28 -18.93
C MET A 353 16.50 -6.55 -19.56
N ARG A 354 16.43 -6.43 -20.88
CA ARG A 354 15.25 -6.83 -21.66
C ARG A 354 15.41 -8.27 -22.09
N LEU A 355 14.47 -9.13 -21.73
CA LEU A 355 14.45 -10.54 -22.10
C LEU A 355 13.94 -10.73 -23.53
N ALA A 356 14.33 -11.83 -24.17
CA ALA A 356 13.87 -12.19 -25.51
C ALA A 356 12.35 -12.43 -25.53
N ALA A 357 11.80 -13.13 -24.51
CA ALA A 357 10.38 -13.41 -24.36
C ALA A 357 9.83 -12.79 -23.06
N ARG A 358 8.51 -12.65 -23.00
CA ARG A 358 7.80 -12.29 -21.75
C ARG A 358 7.82 -13.50 -20.84
N THR A 359 8.05 -13.27 -19.54
CA THR A 359 8.13 -14.32 -18.54
C THR A 359 7.42 -13.97 -17.25
N SER A 360 6.96 -14.97 -16.53
CA SER A 360 6.66 -14.97 -15.10
C SER A 360 7.45 -16.06 -14.36
N SER A 361 8.41 -16.71 -15.07
CA SER A 361 9.23 -17.78 -14.53
C SER A 361 10.20 -17.29 -13.48
N THR A 362 10.24 -18.00 -12.38
CA THR A 362 11.19 -17.77 -11.28
C THR A 362 12.63 -17.90 -11.76
N GLU A 363 12.92 -18.92 -12.59
CA GLU A 363 14.29 -19.19 -13.07
C GLU A 363 14.78 -18.07 -14.00
N SER A 364 13.95 -17.67 -14.99
CA SER A 364 14.30 -16.59 -15.92
C SER A 364 14.54 -15.26 -15.22
N LEU A 365 13.73 -14.94 -14.19
CA LEU A 365 13.94 -13.76 -13.34
C LEU A 365 15.24 -13.83 -12.55
N TYR A 366 15.55 -15.01 -11.99
CA TYR A 366 16.76 -15.25 -11.20
C TYR A 366 18.02 -15.15 -12.04
N GLU A 367 18.06 -15.84 -13.18
CA GLU A 367 19.19 -15.80 -14.12
C GLU A 367 19.49 -14.37 -14.58
N ALA A 368 18.46 -13.63 -14.98
CA ALA A 368 18.62 -12.23 -15.39
C ALA A 368 19.11 -11.35 -14.24
N GLY A 369 18.58 -11.54 -13.01
CA GLY A 369 19.01 -10.86 -11.82
C GLY A 369 20.47 -11.13 -11.47
N CYS A 370 20.91 -12.38 -11.58
CA CYS A 370 22.31 -12.77 -11.37
C CYS A 370 23.25 -12.18 -12.44
N ALA A 371 22.88 -12.24 -13.72
CA ALA A 371 23.67 -11.64 -14.78
C ALA A 371 23.86 -10.13 -14.59
N LEU A 372 22.79 -9.43 -14.18
CA LEU A 372 22.87 -8.00 -13.85
C LEU A 372 23.75 -7.72 -12.64
N LEU A 373 23.72 -8.58 -11.60
CA LEU A 373 24.57 -8.45 -10.42
C LEU A 373 26.04 -8.73 -10.77
N ASP A 374 26.32 -9.76 -11.57
CA ASP A 374 27.67 -10.17 -11.96
C ASP A 374 28.36 -9.11 -12.84
N ALA A 375 27.59 -8.36 -13.63
CA ALA A 375 28.07 -7.23 -14.41
C ALA A 375 28.37 -5.95 -13.59
N LEU A 376 28.02 -5.94 -12.28
CA LEU A 376 28.29 -4.80 -11.42
C LEU A 376 29.57 -5.00 -10.59
N SER A 377 30.41 -3.95 -10.55
CA SER A 377 31.45 -3.83 -9.52
C SER A 377 30.80 -3.40 -8.19
N LEU A 378 31.00 -4.18 -7.12
CA LEU A 378 30.52 -3.86 -5.78
C LEU A 378 31.56 -2.99 -5.05
N GLU A 379 31.61 -1.72 -5.38
CA GLU A 379 32.56 -0.75 -4.81
C GLU A 379 32.38 -0.56 -3.30
N GLU A 380 31.14 -0.60 -2.84
CA GLU A 380 30.76 -0.46 -1.44
C GLU A 380 29.94 -1.66 -0.98
N PRO A 381 29.88 -1.96 0.34
CA PRO A 381 28.93 -2.96 0.86
C PRO A 381 27.48 -2.63 0.50
N VAL A 382 26.72 -3.65 0.14
CA VAL A 382 25.32 -3.57 -0.25
C VAL A 382 24.43 -3.58 0.99
N ARG A 383 23.58 -2.57 1.10
CA ARG A 383 22.58 -2.40 2.16
C ARG A 383 21.21 -2.99 1.79
N LEU A 384 20.83 -2.91 0.53
CA LEU A 384 19.54 -3.38 0.02
C LEU A 384 19.73 -3.97 -1.37
N ILE A 385 19.04 -5.07 -1.63
CA ILE A 385 18.90 -5.62 -2.95
C ILE A 385 17.42 -5.78 -3.31
N GLY A 386 17.08 -5.52 -4.56
CA GLY A 386 15.73 -5.67 -5.09
C GLY A 386 15.75 -6.23 -6.51
N LEU A 387 14.71 -6.99 -6.84
CA LEU A 387 14.45 -7.53 -8.17
C LEU A 387 13.03 -7.15 -8.58
N GLY A 388 12.88 -6.66 -9.79
CA GLY A 388 11.59 -6.31 -10.36
C GLY A 388 11.48 -6.67 -11.82
N ILE A 389 10.25 -6.68 -12.32
CA ILE A 389 9.94 -6.91 -13.72
C ILE A 389 8.83 -5.94 -14.16
N SER A 390 8.92 -5.48 -15.40
CA SER A 390 7.98 -4.55 -16.03
C SER A 390 7.79 -4.87 -17.52
N GLY A 391 7.00 -4.06 -18.24
CA GLY A 391 6.71 -4.30 -19.64
C GLY A 391 5.65 -5.40 -19.80
N PHE A 392 4.53 -5.23 -19.08
CA PHE A 392 3.39 -6.16 -19.11
C PHE A 392 2.52 -5.97 -20.36
N ASP A 393 2.49 -4.75 -20.91
CA ASP A 393 1.63 -4.35 -22.04
C ASP A 393 2.35 -4.38 -23.39
N ASP A 394 3.52 -5.00 -23.47
CA ASP A 394 4.33 -5.02 -24.70
C ASP A 394 3.72 -5.99 -25.74
N GLU A 395 2.64 -5.57 -26.40
CA GLU A 395 1.99 -6.27 -27.51
C GLU A 395 2.80 -6.25 -28.83
N LYS A 396 3.99 -5.61 -28.82
CA LYS A 396 4.82 -5.57 -30.02
C LYS A 396 5.17 -6.98 -30.46
N PRO A 397 4.97 -7.30 -31.74
CA PRO A 397 5.28 -8.61 -32.28
C PRO A 397 6.73 -8.98 -31.94
N ILE A 398 6.93 -10.19 -31.47
CA ILE A 398 8.25 -10.74 -31.17
C ILE A 398 8.95 -10.85 -32.52
N GLN A 399 10.02 -10.09 -32.72
CA GLN A 399 10.93 -10.35 -33.85
C GLN A 399 11.59 -11.69 -33.54
N LEU A 400 11.13 -12.74 -34.23
CA LEU A 400 11.74 -14.06 -34.15
C LEU A 400 13.20 -13.95 -34.61
N SER A 401 14.11 -14.46 -33.80
CA SER A 401 15.50 -14.64 -34.25
C SER A 401 15.56 -15.71 -35.32
N LEU A 402 16.36 -15.46 -36.33
CA LEU A 402 16.63 -16.50 -37.35
C LEU A 402 17.19 -17.79 -36.74
N MET A 403 17.85 -17.69 -35.58
CA MET A 403 18.36 -18.82 -34.78
C MET A 403 17.24 -19.66 -34.15
N ASP A 404 16.06 -19.09 -33.86
CA ASP A 404 14.89 -19.81 -33.33
C ASP A 404 14.21 -20.70 -34.42
N ALA A 405 14.59 -20.53 -35.69
CA ALA A 405 14.08 -21.29 -36.82
C ALA A 405 14.97 -22.47 -37.21
N MET A 406 16.13 -22.66 -36.56
CA MET A 406 17.02 -23.79 -36.89
C MET A 406 16.51 -25.10 -36.27
N PRO A 407 16.41 -26.19 -37.05
CA PRO A 407 16.00 -27.49 -36.53
C PRO A 407 17.05 -28.05 -35.57
N GLY A 408 16.63 -28.37 -34.31
CA GLY A 408 17.45 -29.10 -33.35
C GLY A 408 17.81 -28.37 -32.06
N GLY A 409 17.44 -27.10 -31.89
CA GLY A 409 17.58 -26.36 -30.63
C GLY A 409 16.22 -26.24 -29.90
N GLU A 410 16.16 -26.50 -28.59
CA GLU A 410 14.99 -26.08 -27.78
C GLU A 410 14.79 -24.58 -28.00
N SER A 411 13.64 -24.18 -28.53
CA SER A 411 13.37 -22.74 -28.71
C SER A 411 13.29 -22.05 -27.36
N ALA A 412 13.71 -20.79 -27.29
CA ALA A 412 13.59 -19.99 -26.07
C ALA A 412 12.14 -19.99 -25.53
N ALA A 413 11.15 -20.08 -26.43
CA ALA A 413 9.73 -20.17 -26.07
C ALA A 413 9.37 -21.52 -25.44
N GLU A 414 10.00 -22.61 -25.84
CA GLU A 414 9.74 -23.95 -25.31
C GLU A 414 10.36 -24.13 -23.92
N THR A 415 11.59 -23.67 -23.75
CA THR A 415 12.26 -23.59 -22.44
C THR A 415 11.43 -22.77 -21.47
N GLU A 416 10.89 -21.62 -21.89
CA GLU A 416 10.07 -20.76 -21.04
C GLU A 416 8.73 -21.41 -20.65
N ARG A 417 8.07 -22.11 -21.60
CA ARG A 417 6.85 -22.87 -21.30
C ARG A 417 7.11 -23.97 -20.27
N ARG A 418 8.21 -24.70 -20.38
CA ARG A 418 8.60 -25.76 -19.44
C ARG A 418 8.87 -25.19 -18.04
N ARG A 419 9.58 -24.05 -17.95
CA ARG A 419 9.82 -23.32 -16.70
C ARG A 419 8.51 -22.85 -16.07
N ALA A 420 7.62 -22.28 -16.86
CA ALA A 420 6.31 -21.81 -16.39
C ALA A 420 5.44 -22.97 -15.88
N SER A 421 5.46 -24.13 -16.56
CA SER A 421 4.74 -25.34 -16.11
C SER A 421 5.27 -25.85 -14.77
N LEU A 422 6.59 -25.92 -14.59
CA LEU A 422 7.21 -26.30 -13.31
C LEU A 422 6.84 -25.34 -12.18
N ASP A 423 6.94 -24.04 -12.41
CA ASP A 423 6.57 -23.04 -11.43
C ASP A 423 5.09 -23.11 -11.06
N GLY A 424 4.19 -23.37 -12.04
CA GLY A 424 2.77 -23.61 -11.81
C GLY A 424 2.50 -24.80 -10.90
N ALA A 425 3.19 -25.93 -11.14
CA ALA A 425 3.09 -27.12 -10.30
C ALA A 425 3.59 -26.85 -8.86
N LEU A 426 4.69 -26.12 -8.72
CA LEU A 426 5.21 -25.70 -7.40
C LEU A 426 4.25 -24.76 -6.67
N ASP A 427 3.64 -23.81 -7.36
CA ASP A 427 2.65 -22.90 -6.78
C ASP A 427 1.40 -23.67 -6.30
N GLU A 428 0.94 -24.67 -7.06
CA GLU A 428 -0.19 -25.53 -6.66
C GLU A 428 0.13 -26.38 -5.42
N LEU A 429 1.32 -26.98 -5.36
CA LEU A 429 1.77 -27.72 -4.18
C LEU A 429 1.85 -26.81 -2.94
N ARG A 430 2.40 -25.59 -3.10
CA ARG A 430 2.47 -24.62 -2.00
C ARG A 430 1.11 -24.13 -1.56
N ARG A 431 0.17 -23.96 -2.47
CA ARG A 431 -1.22 -23.61 -2.15
C ARG A 431 -1.92 -24.69 -1.35
N ARG A 432 -1.70 -25.98 -1.73
CA ARG A 432 -2.38 -27.13 -1.13
C ARG A 432 -1.78 -27.56 0.20
N TYR A 433 -0.46 -27.50 0.33
CA TYR A 433 0.28 -28.05 1.49
C TYR A 433 1.02 -26.98 2.31
N GLY A 434 0.86 -25.71 1.96
CA GLY A 434 1.53 -24.58 2.62
C GLY A 434 2.88 -24.21 1.96
N GLY A 435 3.27 -22.96 2.12
CA GLY A 435 4.46 -22.37 1.47
C GLY A 435 5.80 -23.04 1.83
N ALA A 436 5.84 -23.79 2.95
CA ALA A 436 7.03 -24.50 3.40
C ALA A 436 7.16 -25.93 2.82
N ALA A 437 6.10 -26.46 2.19
CA ALA A 437 6.05 -27.85 1.72
C ALA A 437 7.09 -28.18 0.64
N VAL A 438 7.37 -27.20 -0.24
CA VAL A 438 8.38 -27.35 -1.30
C VAL A 438 9.28 -26.12 -1.33
N ARG A 439 10.59 -26.34 -1.14
CA ARG A 439 11.62 -25.31 -1.19
C ARG A 439 12.69 -25.65 -2.19
N ARG A 440 13.28 -24.65 -2.84
CA ARG A 440 14.45 -24.86 -3.70
C ARG A 440 15.67 -25.19 -2.83
N GLY A 441 16.46 -26.21 -3.20
CA GLY A 441 17.58 -26.72 -2.40
C GLY A 441 18.57 -25.63 -1.98
N ARG A 442 18.87 -24.66 -2.86
CA ARG A 442 19.77 -23.54 -2.56
C ARG A 442 19.24 -22.65 -1.41
N LEU A 443 17.93 -22.48 -1.27
CA LEU A 443 17.31 -21.72 -0.16
C LEU A 443 17.26 -22.56 1.12
N PHE A 444 17.03 -23.87 1.00
CA PHE A 444 16.98 -24.80 2.12
C PHE A 444 18.31 -24.87 2.86
N ALA A 445 19.41 -25.14 2.15
CA ALA A 445 20.74 -25.27 2.75
C ALA A 445 21.18 -24.03 3.53
N ARG A 446 20.75 -22.84 3.09
CA ARG A 446 21.13 -21.59 3.77
C ARG A 446 20.25 -21.26 4.95
N ASP A 447 18.96 -21.53 4.87
CA ASP A 447 18.02 -21.37 6.00
C ASP A 447 18.43 -22.29 7.17
N GLU A 448 18.91 -23.52 6.87
CA GLU A 448 19.47 -24.41 7.89
C GLU A 448 20.77 -23.87 8.49
N ALA A 449 21.69 -23.37 7.66
CA ALA A 449 22.94 -22.78 8.15
C ALA A 449 22.69 -21.51 9.01
N GLU A 450 21.67 -20.73 8.68
CA GLU A 450 21.27 -19.53 9.44
C GLU A 450 20.60 -19.91 10.77
N ARG A 451 19.78 -20.97 10.79
CA ARG A 451 19.17 -21.54 12.02
C ARG A 451 20.23 -22.14 12.94
N ALA A 452 21.13 -22.95 12.41
CA ALA A 452 22.20 -23.55 13.17
C ALA A 452 23.13 -22.50 13.84
N ARG A 453 23.36 -21.37 13.16
CA ARG A 453 24.12 -20.23 13.73
C ARG A 453 23.36 -19.51 14.84
N THR A 454 22.04 -19.39 14.71
CA THR A 454 21.20 -18.74 15.72
C THR A 454 21.06 -19.63 16.96
N GLU A 455 20.96 -20.94 16.79
CA GLU A 455 20.84 -21.92 17.87
C GLU A 455 22.16 -22.16 18.59
N SER A 456 23.31 -22.05 17.90
CA SER A 456 24.66 -22.24 18.50
C SER A 456 25.15 -21.05 19.32
N GLY A 457 24.42 -19.91 19.32
CA GLY A 457 24.82 -18.73 20.10
C GLY A 457 26.18 -18.12 19.72
N VAL A 458 26.76 -18.55 18.60
CA VAL A 458 28.07 -18.06 18.14
C VAL A 458 27.89 -16.63 17.62
N PRO A 459 28.54 -15.62 18.27
CA PRO A 459 28.52 -14.27 17.73
C PRO A 459 29.22 -14.28 16.36
N ASP A 460 28.57 -13.64 15.40
CA ASP A 460 29.05 -13.49 14.03
C ASP A 460 30.41 -12.75 14.03
N VAL A 461 31.48 -13.51 13.99
CA VAL A 461 32.84 -12.96 13.88
C VAL A 461 32.99 -12.43 12.44
N PRO A 462 33.35 -11.17 12.23
CA PRO A 462 33.61 -10.67 10.90
C PRO A 462 34.75 -11.47 10.28
N VAL A 463 34.53 -12.04 9.10
CA VAL A 463 35.62 -12.60 8.28
C VAL A 463 36.57 -11.45 8.03
N ARG A 464 37.72 -11.51 8.66
CA ARG A 464 38.87 -10.64 8.36
C ARG A 464 39.24 -10.95 6.92
N ASP A 465 39.13 -9.96 6.04
CA ASP A 465 39.75 -10.00 4.72
C ASP A 465 41.23 -10.39 4.94
N ARG A 466 41.63 -11.53 4.41
CA ARG A 466 43.05 -11.85 4.27
C ARG A 466 43.55 -10.90 3.20
N GLU A 467 44.28 -9.90 3.66
CA GLU A 467 45.25 -9.21 2.82
C GLU A 467 46.33 -10.23 2.46
N ASP A 468 46.45 -10.56 1.19
CA ASP A 468 47.62 -11.04 0.50
C ASP A 468 47.70 -10.33 -0.86
#